data_3efa970391abd71ae5fa2ee6ebf2e43c
#
_entry.id   3efa970391abd71ae5fa2ee6ebf2e43c
#
_cell.length_a   1.000
_cell.length_b   1.000
_cell.length_c   1.000
_cell.angle_alpha   90.00
_cell.angle_beta   90.00
_cell.angle_gamma   90.00
#
_symmetry.space_group_name_H-M   'P 1'
#
loop_
_entity.id
_entity.type
_entity.pdbx_description
1 polymer ?
#
loop_
_entity_poly.entity_id
_entity_poly.type
_entity_poly.pdbx_seq_one_letter_code
_entity_poly.pdbx_strand_id
1 'polypeptide(L)'
;MEKMKNNVQQAEVWKQYLDTQYEVSNLGNVRNKNTKAILSPEDTGNGYLCVGLQIDKGVYKKTRVHRMVAMTFLEFQRTEERNEVDHINGNKTDNSVDNLRWCTHKENMNNPVTVRKIRRGVKRYRLQNCKCNIVFNF
;
A
#
# COMPACT_ATOMS: atom_id res chain seq x y z
N MET A 1 30.60 21.35 5.04
CA MET A 1 30.10 20.44 6.08
C MET A 1 29.26 19.37 5.41
N GLU A 2 29.80 18.20 5.31
CA GLU A 2 29.05 17.04 4.86
C GLU A 2 27.98 16.74 5.93
N LYS A 3 26.72 16.86 5.56
CA LYS A 3 25.65 16.26 6.35
C LYS A 3 25.91 14.76 6.33
N MET A 4 26.40 14.20 7.43
CA MET A 4 26.32 12.78 7.64
C MET A 4 24.85 12.40 7.49
N LYS A 5 24.51 11.77 6.37
CA LYS A 5 23.30 11.00 6.27
C LYS A 5 23.48 9.87 7.27
N ASN A 6 22.95 10.05 8.46
CA ASN A 6 22.73 8.94 9.36
C ASN A 6 21.76 8.02 8.62
N ASN A 7 22.30 7.11 7.85
CA ASN A 7 21.60 5.93 7.43
C ASN A 7 21.35 5.12 8.72
N VAL A 8 20.41 5.60 9.51
CA VAL A 8 19.76 4.74 10.49
C VAL A 8 18.98 3.75 9.67
N GLN A 9 19.65 2.68 9.29
CA GLN A 9 19.02 1.54 8.67
C GLN A 9 18.03 1.01 9.68
N GLN A 10 16.75 1.28 9.45
CA GLN A 10 15.69 0.82 10.34
C GLN A 10 15.74 -0.70 10.41
N ALA A 11 15.89 -1.23 11.60
CA ALA A 11 15.92 -2.68 11.82
C ALA A 11 14.60 -3.30 11.33
N GLU A 12 14.70 -4.38 10.56
CA GLU A 12 13.54 -5.12 10.11
C GLU A 12 12.92 -5.91 11.27
N VAL A 13 11.64 -5.65 11.54
CA VAL A 13 10.86 -6.31 12.57
C VAL A 13 9.77 -7.15 11.92
N TRP A 14 9.67 -8.39 12.31
CA TRP A 14 8.70 -9.34 11.81
C TRP A 14 7.60 -9.60 12.84
N LYS A 15 6.35 -9.59 12.40
CA LYS A 15 5.18 -9.93 13.21
C LYS A 15 4.27 -10.89 12.45
N GLN A 16 3.64 -11.79 13.19
CA GLN A 16 2.65 -12.71 12.60
C GLN A 16 1.46 -11.93 12.04
N TYR A 17 1.08 -12.27 10.81
CA TYR A 17 -0.10 -11.73 10.15
C TYR A 17 -1.34 -12.55 10.59
N LEU A 18 -2.18 -11.96 11.41
CA LEU A 18 -3.39 -12.58 11.96
C LEU A 18 -3.10 -14.01 12.50
N ASP A 19 -4.05 -14.93 12.40
CA ASP A 19 -3.88 -16.34 12.79
C ASP A 19 -3.36 -17.20 11.63
N THR A 20 -2.42 -16.68 10.85
CA THR A 20 -1.85 -17.36 9.70
C THR A 20 -0.44 -17.87 9.96
N GLN A 21 0.05 -18.72 9.07
CA GLN A 21 1.45 -19.18 9.07
C GLN A 21 2.44 -18.18 8.42
N TYR A 22 2.04 -16.94 8.24
CA TYR A 22 2.83 -15.91 7.59
C TYR A 22 3.17 -14.79 8.55
N GLU A 23 4.34 -14.20 8.33
CA GLU A 23 4.81 -13.00 9.01
C GLU A 23 4.98 -11.87 7.99
N VAL A 24 4.78 -10.65 8.44
CA VAL A 24 5.01 -9.44 7.67
C VAL A 24 5.97 -8.53 8.40
N SER A 25 6.84 -7.85 7.66
CA SER A 25 7.82 -6.94 8.24
C SER A 25 7.39 -5.47 8.13
N ASN A 26 7.96 -4.64 9.00
CA ASN A 26 7.81 -3.19 8.95
C ASN A 26 8.37 -2.56 7.65
N LEU A 27 9.16 -3.29 6.89
CA LEU A 27 9.69 -2.87 5.59
C LEU A 27 8.84 -3.34 4.40
N GLY A 28 7.74 -4.05 4.65
CA GLY A 28 6.82 -4.51 3.61
C GLY A 28 7.16 -5.86 3.00
N ASN A 29 7.97 -6.66 3.67
CA ASN A 29 8.27 -8.03 3.25
C ASN A 29 7.32 -9.04 3.89
N VAL A 30 7.07 -10.13 3.19
CA VAL A 30 6.21 -11.23 3.66
C VAL A 30 7.00 -12.55 3.61
N ARG A 31 6.91 -13.35 4.65
CA ARG A 31 7.56 -14.66 4.70
C ARG A 31 6.69 -15.70 5.38
N ASN A 32 7.01 -16.96 5.13
CA ASN A 32 6.45 -18.07 5.90
C ASN A 32 7.09 -18.09 7.29
N LYS A 33 6.26 -18.16 8.34
CA LYS A 33 6.68 -18.14 9.74
C LYS A 33 7.59 -19.33 10.09
N ASN A 34 7.30 -20.53 9.55
CA ASN A 34 7.98 -21.76 9.91
C ASN A 34 9.25 -21.97 9.09
N THR A 35 9.21 -21.76 7.79
CA THR A 35 10.33 -22.00 6.88
C THR A 35 11.22 -20.78 6.70
N LYS A 36 10.75 -19.58 7.09
CA LYS A 36 11.42 -18.29 6.85
C LYS A 36 11.59 -17.94 5.36
N ALA A 37 10.94 -18.68 4.46
CA ALA A 37 10.98 -18.42 3.03
C ALA A 37 10.25 -17.11 2.71
N ILE A 38 10.94 -16.19 2.03
CA ILE A 38 10.38 -14.90 1.59
C ILE A 38 9.48 -15.12 0.39
N LEU A 39 8.27 -14.55 0.41
CA LEU A 39 7.36 -14.57 -0.71
C LEU A 39 7.70 -13.44 -1.68
N SER A 40 7.68 -13.75 -2.98
CA SER A 40 7.85 -12.74 -4.02
C SER A 40 6.52 -12.08 -4.31
N PRO A 41 6.38 -10.74 -4.11
CA PRO A 41 5.15 -10.04 -4.45
C PRO A 41 5.00 -9.86 -5.96
N GLU A 42 3.77 -9.84 -6.43
CA GLU A 42 3.40 -9.63 -7.83
C GLU A 42 2.52 -8.40 -7.97
N ASP A 43 2.74 -7.63 -9.04
CA ASP A 43 1.82 -6.58 -9.45
C ASP A 43 0.66 -7.20 -10.25
N THR A 44 -0.56 -6.98 -9.80
CA THR A 44 -1.77 -7.49 -10.46
C THR A 44 -2.34 -6.56 -11.55
N GLY A 45 -1.55 -5.61 -12.03
CA GLY A 45 -1.89 -4.72 -13.13
C GLY A 45 -2.36 -3.32 -12.73
N ASN A 46 -2.52 -3.06 -11.43
CA ASN A 46 -2.93 -1.75 -10.91
C ASN A 46 -1.86 -1.07 -10.03
N GLY A 47 -0.64 -1.60 -10.02
CA GLY A 47 0.50 -1.08 -9.28
C GLY A 47 0.59 -1.54 -7.82
N TYR A 48 -0.42 -2.22 -7.29
CA TYR A 48 -0.38 -2.78 -5.94
C TYR A 48 0.30 -4.13 -5.91
N LEU A 49 1.20 -4.33 -4.97
CA LEU A 49 1.86 -5.62 -4.75
C LEU A 49 0.98 -6.57 -3.94
N CYS A 50 0.86 -7.80 -4.44
CA CYS A 50 0.10 -8.87 -3.80
C CYS A 50 0.97 -10.09 -3.61
N VAL A 51 0.66 -10.89 -2.60
CA VAL A 51 1.24 -12.22 -2.36
C VAL A 51 0.14 -13.27 -2.31
N GLY A 52 0.44 -14.49 -2.75
CA GLY A 52 -0.46 -15.63 -2.61
C GLY A 52 -0.24 -16.30 -1.26
N LEU A 53 -1.24 -16.23 -0.38
CA LEU A 53 -1.22 -16.92 0.91
C LEU A 53 -1.98 -18.24 0.81
N GLN A 54 -1.34 -19.31 1.20
CA GLN A 54 -2.01 -20.61 1.32
C GLN A 54 -2.92 -20.58 2.55
N ILE A 55 -4.22 -20.69 2.34
CA ILE A 55 -5.23 -20.71 3.39
C ILE A 55 -5.72 -22.12 3.71
N ASP A 56 -5.57 -23.05 2.77
CA ASP A 56 -5.85 -24.46 2.92
C ASP A 56 -4.98 -25.22 1.92
N LYS A 57 -4.94 -26.55 2.02
CA LYS A 57 -4.16 -27.39 1.12
C LYS A 57 -4.53 -27.14 -0.34
N GLY A 58 -3.57 -26.59 -1.11
CA GLY A 58 -3.78 -26.25 -2.53
C GLY A 58 -4.66 -25.03 -2.79
N VAL A 59 -5.13 -24.32 -1.76
CA VAL A 59 -5.96 -23.13 -1.88
C VAL A 59 -5.17 -21.88 -1.49
N TYR A 60 -5.04 -20.95 -2.43
CA TYR A 60 -4.28 -19.71 -2.25
C TYR A 60 -5.20 -18.49 -2.37
N LYS A 61 -5.00 -17.51 -1.51
CA LYS A 61 -5.68 -16.22 -1.54
C LYS A 61 -4.69 -15.11 -1.87
N LYS A 62 -4.93 -14.36 -2.93
CA LYS A 62 -4.17 -13.14 -3.22
C LYS A 62 -4.48 -12.07 -2.18
N THR A 63 -3.46 -11.58 -1.53
CA THR A 63 -3.57 -10.59 -0.45
C THR A 63 -2.63 -9.42 -0.73
N ARG A 64 -3.14 -8.21 -0.60
CA ARG A 64 -2.36 -6.99 -0.82
C ARG A 64 -1.39 -6.76 0.32
N VAL A 65 -0.11 -6.58 -0.01
CA VAL A 65 0.96 -6.43 0.99
C VAL A 65 0.75 -5.20 1.86
N HIS A 66 0.37 -4.05 1.30
CA HIS A 66 0.15 -2.84 2.08
C HIS A 66 -0.94 -3.01 3.15
N ARG A 67 -1.99 -3.76 2.85
CA ARG A 67 -3.03 -4.06 3.83
C ARG A 67 -2.53 -4.99 4.94
N MET A 68 -1.71 -5.98 4.59
CA MET A 68 -1.10 -6.88 5.58
C MET A 68 -0.24 -6.10 6.56
N VAL A 69 0.61 -5.20 6.07
CA VAL A 69 1.47 -4.34 6.89
C VAL A 69 0.63 -3.43 7.79
N ALA A 70 -0.36 -2.76 7.25
CA ALA A 70 -1.22 -1.86 8.00
C ALA A 70 -2.05 -2.58 9.06
N MET A 71 -2.59 -3.76 8.76
CA MET A 71 -3.34 -4.57 9.72
C MET A 71 -2.48 -5.10 10.86
N THR A 72 -1.20 -5.34 10.60
CA THR A 72 -0.28 -5.90 11.59
C THR A 72 0.36 -4.84 12.48
N PHE A 73 0.77 -3.71 11.90
CA PHE A 73 1.55 -2.68 12.60
C PHE A 73 0.75 -1.42 12.93
N LEU A 74 -0.33 -1.14 12.22
CA LEU A 74 -1.11 0.10 12.34
C LEU A 74 -2.58 -0.15 12.73
N GLU A 75 -2.91 -1.30 13.27
CA GLU A 75 -4.28 -1.67 13.66
C GLU A 75 -4.93 -0.61 14.58
N PHE A 76 -4.15 0.03 15.44
CA PHE A 76 -4.61 1.08 16.35
C PHE A 76 -5.15 2.33 15.63
N GLN A 77 -4.82 2.55 14.35
CA GLN A 77 -5.34 3.67 13.54
C GLN A 77 -6.66 3.34 12.84
N ARG A 78 -7.00 2.04 12.76
CA ARG A 78 -8.16 1.58 12.02
C ARG A 78 -9.46 1.88 12.78
N THR A 79 -10.45 2.44 12.09
CA THR A 79 -11.82 2.63 12.56
C THR A 79 -12.80 2.21 11.47
N GLU A 80 -14.12 2.21 11.76
CA GLU A 80 -15.13 1.92 10.73
C GLU A 80 -15.08 2.90 9.55
N GLU A 81 -14.74 4.16 9.81
CA GLU A 81 -14.60 5.21 8.79
C GLU A 81 -13.22 5.18 8.13
N ARG A 82 -12.16 4.88 8.90
CA ARG A 82 -10.77 4.78 8.45
C ARG A 82 -10.42 3.34 8.12
N ASN A 83 -10.94 2.86 7.01
CA ASN A 83 -10.79 1.46 6.57
C ASN A 83 -10.04 1.31 5.24
N GLU A 84 -9.53 2.40 4.70
CA GLU A 84 -8.66 2.40 3.53
C GLU A 84 -7.20 2.62 3.97
N VAL A 85 -6.27 2.01 3.24
CA VAL A 85 -4.83 2.20 3.44
C VAL A 85 -4.27 3.03 2.31
N ASP A 86 -3.64 4.15 2.67
CA ASP A 86 -3.03 5.08 1.73
C ASP A 86 -1.50 4.96 1.77
N HIS A 87 -0.88 5.04 0.60
CA HIS A 87 0.57 5.22 0.45
C HIS A 87 0.88 6.71 0.48
N ILE A 88 1.48 7.19 1.56
CA ILE A 88 1.68 8.63 1.83
C ILE A 88 2.42 9.33 0.68
N ASN A 89 3.48 8.71 0.15
CA ASN A 89 4.24 9.24 -0.99
C ASN A 89 3.63 8.91 -2.37
N GLY A 90 2.52 8.18 -2.41
CA GLY A 90 1.87 7.72 -3.64
C GLY A 90 2.58 6.59 -4.38
N ASN A 91 3.66 6.07 -3.85
CA ASN A 91 4.35 4.90 -4.41
C ASN A 91 3.72 3.61 -3.87
N LYS A 92 2.94 2.94 -4.70
CA LYS A 92 2.20 1.72 -4.35
C LYS A 92 3.09 0.50 -4.07
N THR A 93 4.37 0.57 -4.41
CA THR A 93 5.36 -0.48 -4.16
C THR A 93 6.14 -0.28 -2.87
N ASP A 94 6.07 0.91 -2.27
CA ASP A 94 6.68 1.21 -0.98
C ASP A 94 5.71 0.88 0.16
N ASN A 95 5.77 -0.35 0.62
CA ASN A 95 4.88 -0.91 1.64
C ASN A 95 5.48 -0.88 3.06
N SER A 96 6.49 -0.04 3.29
CA SER A 96 7.02 0.19 4.64
C SER A 96 5.98 0.86 5.54
N VAL A 97 6.00 0.53 6.82
CA VAL A 97 5.07 1.08 7.83
C VAL A 97 5.05 2.60 7.81
N ASP A 98 6.23 3.24 7.67
CA ASP A 98 6.37 4.71 7.67
C ASP A 98 5.68 5.39 6.48
N ASN A 99 5.40 4.65 5.41
CA ASN A 99 4.73 5.15 4.21
C ASN A 99 3.24 4.82 4.14
N LEU A 100 2.70 4.16 5.15
CA LEU A 100 1.31 3.70 5.17
C LEU A 100 0.52 4.40 6.27
N ARG A 101 -0.76 4.62 6.01
CA ARG A 101 -1.72 5.11 7.01
C ARG A 101 -3.11 4.55 6.73
N TRP A 102 -3.88 4.35 7.77
CA TRP A 102 -5.32 4.18 7.65
C TRP A 102 -5.98 5.54 7.47
N CYS A 103 -6.89 5.63 6.54
CA CYS A 103 -7.58 6.87 6.22
C CYS A 103 -9.04 6.63 5.80
N THR A 104 -9.81 7.71 5.81
CA THR A 104 -11.14 7.72 5.20
C THR A 104 -11.01 7.78 3.69
N HIS A 105 -12.06 7.41 2.97
CA HIS A 105 -12.09 7.56 1.52
C HIS A 105 -11.81 9.00 1.08
N LYS A 106 -12.39 9.98 1.78
CA LYS A 106 -12.19 11.40 1.51
C LYS A 106 -10.72 11.83 1.69
N GLU A 107 -10.09 11.39 2.78
CA GLU A 107 -8.66 11.68 3.03
C GLU A 107 -7.77 11.05 1.95
N ASN A 108 -8.07 9.82 1.52
CA ASN A 108 -7.35 9.13 0.47
C ASN A 108 -7.47 9.86 -0.87
N MET A 109 -8.68 10.29 -1.24
CA MET A 109 -8.92 11.06 -2.46
C MET A 109 -8.27 12.45 -2.43
N ASN A 110 -8.06 13.04 -1.25
CA ASN A 110 -7.41 14.33 -1.06
C ASN A 110 -5.88 14.25 -0.91
N ASN A 111 -5.29 13.06 -0.97
CA ASN A 111 -3.84 12.93 -1.00
C ASN A 111 -3.28 13.75 -2.18
N PRO A 112 -2.31 14.67 -1.95
CA PRO A 112 -1.77 15.53 -3.01
C PRO A 112 -1.29 14.80 -4.25
N VAL A 113 -0.74 13.60 -4.08
CA VAL A 113 -0.29 12.76 -5.20
C VAL A 113 -1.48 12.24 -6.02
N THR A 114 -2.54 11.79 -5.36
CA THR A 114 -3.78 11.34 -6.00
C THR A 114 -4.45 12.49 -6.76
N VAL A 115 -4.57 13.66 -6.14
CA VAL A 115 -5.12 14.87 -6.77
C VAL A 115 -4.34 15.26 -8.03
N ARG A 116 -3.02 15.22 -7.98
CA ARG A 116 -2.17 15.53 -9.17
C ARG A 116 -2.42 14.54 -10.31
N LYS A 117 -2.55 13.25 -10.01
CA LYS A 117 -2.84 12.20 -11.02
C LYS A 117 -4.20 12.42 -11.67
N ILE A 118 -5.23 12.71 -10.89
CA ILE A 118 -6.58 13.00 -11.37
C ILE A 118 -6.57 14.24 -12.27
N ARG A 119 -5.97 15.34 -11.85
CA ARG A 119 -5.86 16.58 -12.63
C ARG A 119 -5.14 16.36 -13.96
N ARG A 120 -4.07 15.57 -13.99
CA ARG A 120 -3.36 15.21 -15.23
C ARG A 120 -4.25 14.38 -16.15
N GLY A 121 -5.00 13.43 -15.63
CA GLY A 121 -5.95 12.62 -16.39
C GLY A 121 -7.05 13.45 -17.02
N VAL A 122 -7.67 14.36 -16.27
CA VAL A 122 -8.69 15.29 -16.77
C VAL A 122 -8.13 16.19 -17.87
N LYS A 123 -6.92 16.74 -17.69
CA LYS A 123 -6.29 17.58 -18.73
C LYS A 123 -6.04 16.81 -20.02
N ARG A 124 -5.55 15.57 -19.97
CA ARG A 124 -5.37 14.71 -21.14
C ARG A 124 -6.69 14.45 -21.84
N TYR A 125 -7.74 14.10 -21.09
CA TYR A 125 -9.06 13.84 -21.64
C TYR A 125 -9.63 15.05 -22.37
N ARG A 126 -9.51 16.26 -21.82
CA ARG A 126 -9.94 17.51 -22.45
C ARG A 126 -9.20 17.80 -23.76
N LEU A 127 -7.89 17.52 -23.82
CA LEU A 127 -7.09 17.72 -25.02
C LEU A 127 -7.47 16.74 -26.15
N GLN A 128 -7.87 15.52 -25.78
CA GLN A 128 -8.27 14.48 -26.76
C GLN A 128 -9.73 14.61 -27.21
N ASN A 129 -10.61 15.14 -26.36
CA ASN A 129 -12.05 15.18 -26.60
C ASN A 129 -12.60 16.62 -26.47
N CYS A 130 -12.07 17.55 -27.26
CA CYS A 130 -12.45 18.97 -27.21
C CYS A 130 -13.93 19.28 -27.51
N LYS A 131 -14.77 18.26 -27.77
CA LYS A 131 -16.20 18.42 -28.09
C LYS A 131 -17.15 18.15 -26.92
N CYS A 132 -16.65 17.77 -25.74
CA CYS A 132 -17.47 17.49 -24.56
C CYS A 132 -17.33 18.60 -23.52
N ASN A 133 -18.40 19.36 -23.32
CA ASN A 133 -18.55 20.31 -22.20
C ASN A 133 -18.79 19.55 -20.89
N ILE A 134 -17.82 18.80 -20.42
CA ILE A 134 -17.86 18.21 -19.08
C ILE A 134 -17.12 19.13 -18.15
N VAL A 135 -17.86 19.85 -17.29
CA VAL A 135 -17.31 20.68 -16.24
C VAL A 135 -17.15 19.82 -15.00
N PHE A 136 -15.89 19.51 -14.64
CA PHE A 136 -15.59 18.92 -13.33
C PHE A 136 -15.29 20.05 -12.35
N ASN A 137 -16.20 20.28 -11.39
CA ASN A 137 -15.94 21.15 -10.25
C ASN A 137 -15.27 20.31 -9.15
N PHE A 138 -14.02 20.55 -8.97
CA PHE A 138 -13.24 19.99 -7.86
C PHE A 138 -12.97 21.07 -6.80
#